data_a4ca33ccc8db9ad144b78ebe5674c6b9
#
_entry.id   a4ca33ccc8db9ad144b78ebe5674c6b9
#
_cell.length_a   1.000
_cell.length_b   1.000
_cell.length_c   1.000
_cell.angle_alpha   90.00
_cell.angle_beta   90.00
_cell.angle_gamma   90.00
#
_symmetry.space_group_name_H-M   'P 1'
#
loop_
_entity.id
_entity.type
_entity.pdbx_description
1 polymer ?
#
loop_
_entity_poly.entity_id
_entity_poly.type
_entity_poly.pdbx_seq_one_letter_code
_entity_poly.pdbx_strand_id
1 'polypeptide(L)'
;MSEEKRLTPEEALKIYNKEKKGRLKIYLGYAPGVGKTYTMLREANIRVKRGEDICIGYIEPHDRKATTEQIGILEQIPVKEIEYAGKIYKEVNIEKIIERGPEIVLIDELAHTNIKGSKNEKRYQDVLEILNAGINVHTTVNIQHLESLNDVVQTITGIAVRETVPDTILAEADEVEVIDISFESLKERLERGEIYNLKTASQALRNFFRKGNLSALREIALRQIAQEVNNNLNEYLNNKNIKTNWYTAERVLVSISSSPKANKVIRYGARIAQKYKCEFYVICVEQIGFLAKGYSPEDWKVIEKHEELARSLGAETIRLQGKNIVKEILKFSEEKRITQIVLGHSKRNKLTTFFKGSVINKIIEHSKGVEIRVVPWGL
;
A
#
# COMPACT_ATOMS: atom_id res chain seq x y z
N MET A 1 -10.05 3.27 34.61
CA MET A 1 -10.95 4.07 33.77
C MET A 1 -10.09 4.70 32.71
N SER A 2 -10.19 4.24 31.45
CA SER A 2 -9.47 4.82 30.31
C SER A 2 -10.15 6.15 29.97
N GLU A 3 -9.43 7.26 30.01
CA GLU A 3 -9.90 8.51 29.42
C GLU A 3 -10.16 8.26 27.93
N GLU A 4 -11.43 8.24 27.55
CA GLU A 4 -11.83 8.31 26.15
C GLU A 4 -11.32 9.65 25.59
N LYS A 5 -10.32 9.59 24.71
CA LYS A 5 -9.80 10.76 24.02
C LYS A 5 -10.97 11.40 23.25
N ARG A 6 -11.44 12.57 23.69
CA ARG A 6 -12.46 13.33 22.96
C ARG A 6 -11.90 13.68 21.57
N LEU A 7 -12.67 13.33 20.54
CA LEU A 7 -12.36 13.69 19.17
C LEU A 7 -12.30 15.21 19.02
N THR A 8 -11.35 15.70 18.25
CA THR A 8 -11.38 17.11 17.85
C THR A 8 -12.55 17.36 16.91
N PRO A 9 -13.06 18.61 16.80
CA PRO A 9 -14.13 18.93 15.84
C PRO A 9 -13.78 18.52 14.40
N GLU A 10 -12.51 18.62 14.01
CA GLU A 10 -12.01 18.22 12.69
C GLU A 10 -12.01 16.70 12.51
N GLU A 11 -11.63 15.95 13.55
CA GLU A 11 -11.69 14.47 13.53
C GLU A 11 -13.16 13.99 13.47
N ALA A 12 -14.04 14.61 14.24
CA ALA A 12 -15.47 14.31 14.22
C ALA A 12 -16.10 14.62 12.84
N LEU A 13 -15.73 15.74 12.22
CA LEU A 13 -16.20 16.11 10.88
C LEU A 13 -15.70 15.14 9.80
N LYS A 14 -14.44 14.68 9.89
CA LYS A 14 -13.91 13.65 8.99
C LYS A 14 -14.68 12.33 9.09
N ILE A 15 -14.98 11.88 10.30
CA ILE A 15 -15.76 10.66 10.54
C ILE A 15 -17.17 10.83 9.97
N TYR A 16 -17.85 11.93 10.26
CA TYR A 16 -19.19 12.23 9.76
C TYR A 16 -19.25 12.26 8.22
N ASN A 17 -18.27 12.90 7.58
CA ASN A 17 -18.18 12.94 6.12
C ASN A 17 -17.88 11.56 5.53
N LYS A 18 -17.06 10.75 6.20
CA LYS A 18 -16.76 9.37 5.78
C LYS A 18 -18.00 8.46 5.87
N GLU A 19 -18.83 8.64 6.90
CA GLU A 19 -20.08 7.87 7.07
C GLU A 19 -21.15 8.18 6.01
N LYS A 20 -21.13 9.40 5.45
CA LYS A 20 -22.06 9.82 4.39
C LYS A 20 -21.60 9.46 2.98
N LYS A 21 -20.30 9.23 2.79
CA LYS A 21 -19.71 8.88 1.50
C LYS A 21 -20.01 7.41 1.20
N GLY A 22 -20.34 7.10 -0.07
CA GLY A 22 -20.44 5.72 -0.54
C GLY A 22 -19.09 4.99 -0.40
N ARG A 23 -19.13 3.66 -0.33
CA ARG A 23 -17.96 2.80 -0.20
C ARG A 23 -17.40 2.43 -1.57
N LEU A 24 -16.07 2.39 -1.66
CA LEU A 24 -15.35 2.02 -2.87
C LEU A 24 -14.79 0.60 -2.75
N LYS A 25 -15.21 -0.30 -3.64
CA LYS A 25 -14.59 -1.62 -3.84
C LYS A 25 -13.86 -1.66 -5.17
N ILE A 26 -12.58 -2.05 -5.14
CA ILE A 26 -11.72 -2.15 -6.31
C ILE A 26 -11.33 -3.60 -6.57
N TYR A 27 -11.62 -4.12 -7.78
CA TYR A 27 -11.09 -5.39 -8.28
C TYR A 27 -9.77 -5.10 -9.00
N LEU A 28 -8.66 -5.44 -8.36
CA LEU A 28 -7.31 -5.20 -8.86
C LEU A 28 -6.79 -6.42 -9.60
N GLY A 29 -6.30 -6.24 -10.83
CA GLY A 29 -5.63 -7.28 -11.58
C GLY A 29 -4.18 -6.92 -11.91
N TYR A 30 -3.33 -7.94 -12.06
CA TYR A 30 -1.95 -7.71 -12.49
C TYR A 30 -1.80 -7.58 -14.01
N ALA A 31 -2.83 -7.95 -14.78
CA ALA A 31 -2.85 -7.86 -16.24
C ALA A 31 -4.27 -7.80 -16.81
N PRO A 32 -4.45 -7.36 -18.07
CA PRO A 32 -5.70 -7.55 -18.80
C PRO A 32 -6.05 -9.04 -18.94
N GLY A 33 -7.34 -9.37 -18.87
CA GLY A 33 -7.82 -10.75 -19.07
C GLY A 33 -7.78 -11.67 -17.83
N VAL A 34 -7.33 -11.19 -16.67
CA VAL A 34 -7.35 -11.99 -15.42
C VAL A 34 -8.76 -12.28 -14.93
N GLY A 35 -9.79 -11.52 -15.37
CA GLY A 35 -11.19 -11.79 -15.04
C GLY A 35 -11.83 -10.81 -14.06
N LYS A 36 -11.28 -9.60 -13.89
CA LYS A 36 -11.82 -8.55 -12.99
C LYS A 36 -13.28 -8.25 -13.23
N THR A 37 -13.61 -7.80 -14.44
CA THR A 37 -14.97 -7.46 -14.85
C THR A 37 -15.93 -8.63 -14.73
N TYR A 38 -15.47 -9.83 -15.11
CA TYR A 38 -16.25 -11.05 -14.95
C TYR A 38 -16.59 -11.33 -13.47
N THR A 39 -15.58 -11.22 -12.57
CA THR A 39 -15.77 -11.46 -11.13
C THR A 39 -16.70 -10.41 -10.52
N MET A 40 -16.52 -9.13 -10.85
CA MET A 40 -17.37 -8.03 -10.41
C MET A 40 -18.84 -8.27 -10.80
N LEU A 41 -19.11 -8.61 -12.06
CA LEU A 41 -20.46 -8.89 -12.55
C LEU A 41 -21.07 -10.16 -11.91
N ARG A 42 -20.28 -11.23 -11.75
CA ARG A 42 -20.72 -12.46 -11.09
C ARG A 42 -21.11 -12.20 -9.64
N GLU A 43 -20.32 -11.46 -8.90
CA GLU A 43 -20.63 -11.10 -7.53
C GLU A 43 -21.89 -10.26 -7.46
N ALA A 44 -22.04 -9.25 -8.32
CA ALA A 44 -23.22 -8.41 -8.39
C ALA A 44 -24.50 -9.22 -8.66
N ASN A 45 -24.47 -10.17 -9.60
CA ASN A 45 -25.60 -11.05 -9.86
C ASN A 45 -26.00 -11.92 -8.64
N ILE A 46 -25.03 -12.36 -7.85
CA ILE A 46 -25.31 -13.10 -6.59
C ILE A 46 -25.97 -12.19 -5.57
N ARG A 47 -25.51 -10.94 -5.45
CA ARG A 47 -26.01 -9.97 -4.48
C ARG A 47 -27.42 -9.46 -4.86
N VAL A 48 -27.68 -9.20 -6.15
CA VAL A 48 -29.04 -8.86 -6.64
C VAL A 48 -30.05 -9.97 -6.33
N LYS A 49 -29.67 -11.25 -6.46
CA LYS A 49 -30.52 -12.37 -6.06
C LYS A 49 -30.86 -12.41 -4.56
N ARG A 50 -30.07 -11.70 -3.74
CA ARG A 50 -30.31 -11.51 -2.30
C ARG A 50 -31.14 -10.26 -1.98
N GLY A 51 -31.52 -9.50 -3.01
CA GLY A 51 -32.36 -8.31 -2.89
C GLY A 51 -31.60 -6.98 -2.78
N GLU A 52 -30.27 -6.97 -3.04
CA GLU A 52 -29.50 -5.74 -3.06
C GLU A 52 -29.77 -4.95 -4.38
N ASP A 53 -29.87 -3.62 -4.26
CA ASP A 53 -30.14 -2.72 -5.39
C ASP A 53 -28.83 -2.37 -6.11
N ILE A 54 -28.51 -3.12 -7.16
CA ILE A 54 -27.26 -2.99 -7.92
C ILE A 54 -27.55 -2.74 -9.37
N CYS A 55 -26.90 -1.73 -9.96
CA CYS A 55 -26.99 -1.47 -11.38
C CYS A 55 -25.61 -1.30 -12.03
N ILE A 56 -25.59 -1.39 -13.36
CA ILE A 56 -24.41 -1.13 -14.18
C ILE A 56 -24.45 0.34 -14.62
N GLY A 57 -23.46 1.13 -14.22
CA GLY A 57 -23.24 2.49 -14.72
C GLY A 57 -22.39 2.50 -16.00
N TYR A 58 -21.36 1.65 -16.05
CA TYR A 58 -20.52 1.45 -17.24
C TYR A 58 -19.80 0.11 -17.20
N ILE A 59 -19.85 -0.64 -18.29
CA ILE A 59 -19.09 -1.88 -18.49
C ILE A 59 -18.52 -1.90 -19.90
N GLU A 60 -17.27 -2.33 -20.04
CA GLU A 60 -16.62 -2.56 -21.31
C GLU A 60 -16.37 -4.07 -21.52
N PRO A 61 -17.25 -4.77 -22.25
CA PRO A 61 -17.12 -6.22 -22.42
C PRO A 61 -15.96 -6.64 -23.35
N HIS A 62 -15.41 -5.75 -24.16
CA HIS A 62 -14.38 -6.02 -25.16
C HIS A 62 -14.67 -7.23 -26.06
N ASP A 63 -15.91 -7.40 -26.48
CA ASP A 63 -16.40 -8.55 -27.29
C ASP A 63 -16.19 -9.91 -26.61
N ARG A 64 -16.01 -9.96 -25.29
CA ARG A 64 -15.81 -11.19 -24.53
C ARG A 64 -17.17 -11.81 -24.16
N LYS A 65 -17.54 -12.87 -24.87
CA LYS A 65 -18.82 -13.55 -24.67
C LYS A 65 -19.11 -13.92 -23.21
N ALA A 66 -18.14 -14.50 -22.51
CA ALA A 66 -18.29 -14.87 -21.10
C ALA A 66 -18.55 -13.65 -20.18
N THR A 67 -17.96 -12.50 -20.44
CA THR A 67 -18.21 -11.26 -19.69
C THR A 67 -19.59 -10.70 -20.02
N THR A 68 -19.97 -10.70 -21.28
CA THR A 68 -21.30 -10.23 -21.73
C THR A 68 -22.42 -11.07 -21.12
N GLU A 69 -22.25 -12.39 -21.06
CA GLU A 69 -23.22 -13.30 -20.41
C GLU A 69 -23.37 -13.00 -18.90
N GLN A 70 -22.33 -12.49 -18.25
CA GLN A 70 -22.38 -12.10 -16.83
C GLN A 70 -23.13 -10.79 -16.58
N ILE A 71 -23.48 -9.99 -17.60
CA ILE A 71 -24.40 -8.86 -17.42
C ILE A 71 -25.72 -9.38 -16.83
N GLY A 72 -26.19 -10.53 -17.30
CA GLY A 72 -27.28 -11.28 -16.67
C GLY A 72 -28.55 -10.46 -16.50
N ILE A 73 -29.03 -10.39 -15.25
CA ILE A 73 -30.25 -9.68 -14.86
C ILE A 73 -29.99 -8.24 -14.36
N LEU A 74 -28.75 -7.77 -14.39
CA LEU A 74 -28.40 -6.47 -13.86
C LEU A 74 -28.99 -5.33 -14.71
N GLU A 75 -29.65 -4.40 -14.05
CA GLU A 75 -30.12 -3.15 -14.67
C GLU A 75 -28.93 -2.37 -15.22
N GLN A 76 -29.05 -1.83 -16.43
CA GLN A 76 -28.04 -0.97 -17.03
C GLN A 76 -28.57 0.46 -17.12
N ILE A 77 -27.86 1.40 -16.49
CA ILE A 77 -28.15 2.82 -16.62
C ILE A 77 -27.68 3.29 -18.01
N PRO A 78 -28.49 4.04 -18.74
CA PRO A 78 -28.07 4.57 -20.04
C PRO A 78 -26.80 5.41 -19.95
N VAL A 79 -25.80 5.05 -20.75
CA VAL A 79 -24.53 5.77 -20.84
C VAL A 79 -24.74 7.16 -21.44
N LYS A 80 -23.79 8.06 -21.21
CA LYS A 80 -23.76 9.38 -21.86
C LYS A 80 -23.07 9.24 -23.21
N GLU A 81 -23.80 9.57 -24.29
CA GLU A 81 -23.23 9.59 -25.63
C GLU A 81 -22.66 10.98 -25.91
N ILE A 82 -21.41 11.06 -26.33
CA ILE A 82 -20.70 12.29 -26.64
C ILE A 82 -20.14 12.19 -28.05
N GLU A 83 -20.55 13.11 -28.93
CA GLU A 83 -19.99 13.19 -30.27
C GLU A 83 -18.66 13.97 -30.25
N TYR A 84 -17.60 13.32 -30.72
CA TYR A 84 -16.27 13.93 -30.83
C TYR A 84 -15.59 13.46 -32.12
N ALA A 85 -15.11 14.41 -32.92
CA ALA A 85 -14.45 14.15 -34.21
C ALA A 85 -15.27 13.23 -35.15
N GLY A 86 -16.60 13.39 -35.18
CA GLY A 86 -17.51 12.62 -36.06
C GLY A 86 -17.74 11.17 -35.59
N LYS A 87 -17.40 10.84 -34.32
CA LYS A 87 -17.67 9.54 -33.71
C LYS A 87 -18.43 9.73 -32.40
N ILE A 88 -19.28 8.77 -32.08
CA ILE A 88 -20.01 8.73 -30.83
C ILE A 88 -19.20 7.88 -29.83
N TYR A 89 -18.91 8.46 -28.68
CA TYR A 89 -18.24 7.82 -27.54
C TYR A 89 -19.25 7.67 -26.43
N LYS A 90 -19.07 6.57 -25.66
CA LYS A 90 -19.91 6.22 -24.51
C LYS A 90 -19.16 6.44 -23.23
N GLU A 91 -19.69 7.27 -22.35
CA GLU A 91 -19.10 7.59 -21.06
C GLU A 91 -20.09 7.35 -19.92
N VAL A 92 -19.59 7.36 -18.68
CA VAL A 92 -20.42 7.25 -17.47
C VAL A 92 -21.44 8.40 -17.42
N ASN A 93 -22.69 8.08 -17.15
CA ASN A 93 -23.74 9.08 -16.97
C ASN A 93 -23.98 9.32 -15.48
N ILE A 94 -23.16 10.20 -14.90
CA ILE A 94 -23.18 10.51 -13.46
C ILE A 94 -24.55 10.98 -13.01
N GLU A 95 -25.15 11.88 -13.80
CA GLU A 95 -26.45 12.50 -13.48
C GLU A 95 -27.54 11.42 -13.35
N LYS A 96 -27.61 10.49 -14.30
CA LYS A 96 -28.60 9.40 -14.26
C LYS A 96 -28.33 8.38 -13.16
N ILE A 97 -27.07 8.14 -12.82
CA ILE A 97 -26.70 7.26 -11.70
C ILE A 97 -27.19 7.88 -10.38
N ILE A 98 -26.94 9.16 -10.18
CA ILE A 98 -27.36 9.87 -8.96
C ILE A 98 -28.89 9.99 -8.90
N GLU A 99 -29.56 10.27 -10.03
CA GLU A 99 -31.03 10.31 -10.13
C GLU A 99 -31.67 8.97 -9.79
N ARG A 100 -31.09 7.85 -10.28
CA ARG A 100 -31.57 6.48 -10.01
C ARG A 100 -31.34 6.09 -8.55
N GLY A 101 -30.23 6.56 -7.95
CA GLY A 101 -29.87 6.33 -6.54
C GLY A 101 -29.73 4.86 -6.13
N PRO A 102 -28.99 4.01 -6.88
CA PRO A 102 -28.81 2.61 -6.49
C PRO A 102 -27.98 2.50 -5.21
N GLU A 103 -28.11 1.37 -4.50
CA GLU A 103 -27.23 1.08 -3.38
C GLU A 103 -25.77 0.88 -3.86
N ILE A 104 -25.59 0.20 -5.00
CA ILE A 104 -24.28 -0.05 -5.60
C ILE A 104 -24.35 0.17 -7.11
N VAL A 105 -23.34 0.86 -7.64
CA VAL A 105 -23.14 0.97 -9.09
C VAL A 105 -21.83 0.34 -9.53
N LEU A 106 -21.86 -0.40 -10.65
CA LEU A 106 -20.70 -1.03 -11.26
C LEU A 106 -20.12 -0.11 -12.34
N ILE A 107 -18.85 0.26 -12.21
CA ILE A 107 -18.14 1.11 -13.17
C ILE A 107 -16.79 0.48 -13.50
N ASP A 108 -16.67 -0.05 -14.73
CA ASP A 108 -15.45 -0.70 -15.20
C ASP A 108 -14.39 0.32 -15.66
N GLU A 109 -13.11 -0.12 -15.71
CA GLU A 109 -11.99 0.65 -16.24
C GLU A 109 -11.74 1.99 -15.52
N LEU A 110 -11.48 1.96 -14.22
CA LEU A 110 -11.23 3.14 -13.38
C LEU A 110 -10.17 4.12 -13.94
N ALA A 111 -9.17 3.62 -14.68
CA ALA A 111 -8.07 4.41 -15.23
C ALA A 111 -8.40 5.12 -16.55
N HIS A 112 -9.60 4.89 -17.11
CA HIS A 112 -9.99 5.45 -18.39
C HIS A 112 -9.89 6.97 -18.40
N THR A 113 -9.41 7.52 -19.52
CA THR A 113 -9.43 8.96 -19.78
C THR A 113 -10.67 9.28 -20.59
N ASN A 114 -11.62 9.99 -19.98
CA ASN A 114 -12.88 10.35 -20.59
C ASN A 114 -12.67 11.20 -21.85
N ILE A 115 -13.59 11.05 -22.81
CA ILE A 115 -13.48 11.81 -24.05
C ILE A 115 -13.63 13.32 -23.79
N LYS A 116 -12.95 14.13 -24.59
CA LYS A 116 -13.04 15.58 -24.50
C LYS A 116 -14.51 16.05 -24.68
N GLY A 117 -14.99 16.83 -23.73
CA GLY A 117 -16.40 17.24 -23.61
C GLY A 117 -17.16 16.52 -22.50
N SER A 118 -16.53 15.52 -21.84
CA SER A 118 -17.03 14.95 -20.59
C SER A 118 -16.93 15.96 -19.45
N LYS A 119 -17.73 15.75 -18.38
CA LYS A 119 -17.71 16.60 -17.18
C LYS A 119 -16.36 16.55 -16.48
N ASN A 120 -15.82 15.36 -16.29
CA ASN A 120 -14.52 15.11 -15.68
C ASN A 120 -13.54 14.56 -16.74
N GLU A 121 -12.26 14.83 -16.56
CA GLU A 121 -11.20 14.35 -17.46
C GLU A 121 -10.95 12.84 -17.33
N LYS A 122 -11.12 12.31 -16.12
CA LYS A 122 -10.80 10.93 -15.77
C LYS A 122 -11.99 10.23 -15.12
N ARG A 123 -12.17 8.96 -15.43
CA ARG A 123 -13.25 8.12 -14.87
C ARG A 123 -13.16 7.98 -13.36
N TYR A 124 -11.96 7.95 -12.77
CA TYR A 124 -11.85 7.92 -11.30
C TYR A 124 -12.47 9.16 -10.64
N GLN A 125 -12.48 10.30 -11.33
CA GLN A 125 -13.13 11.53 -10.81
C GLN A 125 -14.66 11.39 -10.86
N ASP A 126 -15.21 10.73 -11.89
CA ASP A 126 -16.64 10.39 -11.95
C ASP A 126 -17.01 9.48 -10.78
N VAL A 127 -16.18 8.47 -10.51
CA VAL A 127 -16.35 7.55 -9.36
C VAL A 127 -16.34 8.31 -8.03
N LEU A 128 -15.40 9.24 -7.83
CA LEU A 128 -15.34 10.04 -6.61
C LEU A 128 -16.58 10.92 -6.43
N GLU A 129 -17.15 11.46 -7.51
CA GLU A 129 -18.37 12.25 -7.47
C GLU A 129 -19.58 11.40 -7.05
N ILE A 130 -19.70 10.19 -7.59
CA ILE A 130 -20.77 9.24 -7.24
C ILE A 130 -20.66 8.78 -5.78
N LEU A 131 -19.43 8.50 -5.30
CA LEU A 131 -19.18 8.19 -3.90
C LEU A 131 -19.60 9.34 -2.98
N ASN A 132 -19.29 10.59 -3.36
CA ASN A 132 -19.68 11.76 -2.58
C ASN A 132 -21.20 11.98 -2.55
N ALA A 133 -21.95 11.43 -3.50
CA ALA A 133 -23.40 11.38 -3.48
C ALA A 133 -23.97 10.27 -2.57
N GLY A 134 -23.11 9.48 -1.91
CA GLY A 134 -23.51 8.41 -1.00
C GLY A 134 -23.77 7.05 -1.65
N ILE A 135 -23.47 6.88 -2.93
CA ILE A 135 -23.67 5.64 -3.68
C ILE A 135 -22.37 4.80 -3.64
N ASN A 136 -22.48 3.52 -3.30
CA ASN A 136 -21.34 2.61 -3.31
C ASN A 136 -20.91 2.30 -4.74
N VAL A 137 -19.61 2.25 -4.99
CA VAL A 137 -19.04 1.97 -6.31
C VAL A 137 -18.16 0.72 -6.28
N HIS A 138 -18.44 -0.22 -7.17
CA HIS A 138 -17.54 -1.31 -7.49
C HIS A 138 -16.87 -1.04 -8.84
N THR A 139 -15.54 -1.13 -8.88
CA THR A 139 -14.76 -0.79 -10.07
C THR A 139 -13.58 -1.73 -10.30
N THR A 140 -12.98 -1.66 -11.48
CA THR A 140 -11.83 -2.49 -11.84
C THR A 140 -10.62 -1.64 -12.22
N VAL A 141 -9.42 -2.11 -11.88
CA VAL A 141 -8.16 -1.51 -12.32
C VAL A 141 -7.07 -2.57 -12.49
N ASN A 142 -6.12 -2.35 -13.39
CA ASN A 142 -4.89 -3.13 -13.45
C ASN A 142 -3.77 -2.38 -12.72
N ILE A 143 -2.87 -3.12 -12.10
CA ILE A 143 -1.73 -2.58 -11.37
C ILE A 143 -0.87 -1.61 -12.19
N GLN A 144 -0.79 -1.84 -13.51
CA GLN A 144 -0.03 -1.01 -14.43
C GLN A 144 -0.53 0.43 -14.58
N HIS A 145 -1.75 0.69 -14.15
CA HIS A 145 -2.37 2.01 -14.22
C HIS A 145 -2.14 2.86 -12.96
N LEU A 146 -1.47 2.34 -11.94
CA LEU A 146 -1.07 3.15 -10.79
C LEU A 146 0.09 4.07 -11.17
N GLU A 147 -0.06 5.36 -10.86
CA GLU A 147 0.86 6.40 -11.31
C GLU A 147 2.30 6.17 -10.84
N SER A 148 2.51 5.79 -9.57
CA SER A 148 3.84 5.50 -9.02
C SER A 148 4.54 4.30 -9.67
N LEU A 149 3.80 3.42 -10.32
CA LEU A 149 4.34 2.20 -10.93
C LEU A 149 4.61 2.34 -12.43
N ASN A 150 4.28 3.47 -13.07
CA ASN A 150 4.37 3.66 -14.51
C ASN A 150 5.79 3.38 -15.05
N ASP A 151 6.81 3.97 -14.44
CA ASP A 151 8.21 3.78 -14.84
C ASP A 151 8.67 2.32 -14.67
N VAL A 152 8.25 1.69 -13.58
CA VAL A 152 8.58 0.28 -13.29
C VAL A 152 7.92 -0.63 -14.31
N VAL A 153 6.63 -0.40 -14.60
CA VAL A 153 5.88 -1.15 -15.62
C VAL A 153 6.51 -0.98 -17.00
N GLN A 154 6.87 0.24 -17.38
CA GLN A 154 7.56 0.51 -18.63
C GLN A 154 8.90 -0.22 -18.72
N THR A 155 9.67 -0.24 -17.64
CA THR A 155 10.96 -0.96 -17.58
C THR A 155 10.77 -2.47 -17.75
N ILE A 156 9.73 -3.06 -17.12
CA ILE A 156 9.45 -4.49 -17.18
C ILE A 156 8.90 -4.90 -18.55
N THR A 157 7.94 -4.13 -19.07
CA THR A 157 7.13 -4.52 -20.25
C THR A 157 7.62 -3.90 -21.56
N GLY A 158 8.39 -2.83 -21.49
CA GLY A 158 8.76 -1.99 -22.62
C GLY A 158 7.62 -1.11 -23.16
N ILE A 159 6.48 -1.04 -22.44
CA ILE A 159 5.27 -0.32 -22.87
C ILE A 159 4.98 0.83 -21.90
N ALA A 160 4.89 2.05 -22.42
CA ALA A 160 4.45 3.20 -21.67
C ALA A 160 2.92 3.18 -21.49
N VAL A 161 2.46 3.19 -20.25
CA VAL A 161 1.03 3.27 -19.93
C VAL A 161 0.64 4.74 -19.85
N ARG A 162 -0.34 5.16 -20.68
CA ARG A 162 -0.79 6.56 -20.76
C ARG A 162 -1.93 6.86 -19.81
N GLU A 163 -2.77 5.88 -19.54
CA GLU A 163 -3.92 6.00 -18.66
C GLU A 163 -3.51 5.60 -17.25
N THR A 164 -3.49 6.55 -16.34
CA THR A 164 -3.10 6.35 -14.94
C THR A 164 -4.16 6.86 -13.97
N VAL A 165 -4.14 6.30 -12.77
CA VAL A 165 -4.89 6.78 -11.61
C VAL A 165 -3.91 7.10 -10.48
N PRO A 166 -4.17 8.09 -9.64
CA PRO A 166 -3.36 8.36 -8.46
C PRO A 166 -3.36 7.17 -7.50
N ASP A 167 -2.23 6.90 -6.87
CA ASP A 167 -2.11 5.81 -5.88
C ASP A 167 -3.04 5.99 -4.68
N THR A 168 -3.39 7.24 -4.36
CA THR A 168 -4.34 7.57 -3.29
C THR A 168 -5.70 6.92 -3.47
N ILE A 169 -6.10 6.56 -4.70
CA ILE A 169 -7.38 5.90 -4.95
C ILE A 169 -7.46 4.50 -4.32
N LEU A 170 -6.34 3.78 -4.24
CA LEU A 170 -6.29 2.51 -3.53
C LEU A 170 -6.37 2.70 -2.01
N ALA A 171 -5.72 3.74 -1.49
CA ALA A 171 -5.78 4.07 -0.07
C ALA A 171 -7.18 4.58 0.36
N GLU A 172 -7.95 5.19 -0.55
CA GLU A 172 -9.33 5.59 -0.32
C GLU A 172 -10.34 4.45 -0.45
N ALA A 173 -9.94 3.31 -1.04
CA ALA A 173 -10.82 2.16 -1.20
C ALA A 173 -11.12 1.49 0.16
N ASP A 174 -12.39 1.20 0.40
CA ASP A 174 -12.83 0.44 1.57
C ASP A 174 -12.50 -1.05 1.45
N GLU A 175 -12.48 -1.55 0.20
CA GLU A 175 -12.15 -2.94 -0.10
C GLU A 175 -11.35 -3.03 -1.41
N VAL A 176 -10.25 -3.78 -1.40
CA VAL A 176 -9.48 -4.11 -2.60
C VAL A 176 -9.37 -5.63 -2.72
N GLU A 177 -9.95 -6.18 -3.78
CA GLU A 177 -9.93 -7.61 -4.09
C GLU A 177 -8.95 -7.89 -5.22
N VAL A 178 -7.95 -8.76 -4.97
CA VAL A 178 -6.99 -9.16 -6.00
C VAL A 178 -7.57 -10.28 -6.84
N ILE A 179 -7.69 -10.02 -8.14
CA ILE A 179 -8.07 -11.06 -9.12
C ILE A 179 -6.81 -11.65 -9.71
N ASP A 180 -6.51 -12.86 -9.27
CA ASP A 180 -5.29 -13.56 -9.61
C ASP A 180 -5.59 -14.91 -10.29
N ILE A 181 -4.91 -15.16 -11.41
CA ILE A 181 -4.91 -16.44 -12.12
C ILE A 181 -3.46 -16.82 -12.49
N SER A 182 -3.23 -18.12 -12.73
CA SER A 182 -1.90 -18.56 -13.15
C SER A 182 -1.49 -17.99 -14.52
N PHE A 183 -0.19 -17.92 -14.75
CA PHE A 183 0.32 -17.53 -16.07
C PHE A 183 -0.21 -18.47 -17.17
N GLU A 184 -0.25 -19.75 -16.88
CA GLU A 184 -0.70 -20.79 -17.80
C GLU A 184 -2.16 -20.57 -18.19
N SER A 185 -3.03 -20.31 -17.23
CA SER A 185 -4.45 -20.01 -17.48
C SER A 185 -4.64 -18.71 -18.27
N LEU A 186 -3.85 -17.67 -17.97
CA LEU A 186 -3.92 -16.40 -18.71
C LEU A 186 -3.44 -16.57 -20.16
N LYS A 187 -2.38 -17.36 -20.36
CA LYS A 187 -1.85 -17.69 -21.69
C LYS A 187 -2.88 -18.47 -22.52
N GLU A 188 -3.52 -19.48 -21.94
CA GLU A 188 -4.60 -20.24 -22.61
C GLU A 188 -5.76 -19.35 -23.06
N ARG A 189 -6.22 -18.43 -22.20
CA ARG A 189 -7.26 -17.45 -22.55
C ARG A 189 -6.83 -16.58 -23.72
N LEU A 190 -5.57 -16.15 -23.73
CA LEU A 190 -5.03 -15.33 -24.81
C LEU A 190 -4.94 -16.11 -26.14
N GLU A 191 -4.49 -17.37 -26.10
CA GLU A 191 -4.40 -18.26 -27.25
C GLU A 191 -5.79 -18.63 -27.84
N ARG A 192 -6.83 -18.69 -26.99
CA ARG A 192 -8.22 -18.89 -27.43
C ARG A 192 -8.87 -17.60 -27.97
N GLY A 193 -8.17 -16.46 -27.93
CA GLY A 193 -8.73 -15.18 -28.38
C GLY A 193 -9.75 -14.56 -27.40
N GLU A 194 -9.79 -15.00 -26.15
CA GLU A 194 -10.73 -14.51 -25.12
C GLU A 194 -10.34 -13.13 -24.57
N ILE A 195 -9.09 -12.67 -24.81
CA ILE A 195 -8.57 -11.38 -24.32
C ILE A 195 -8.41 -10.40 -25.46
N TYR A 196 -7.76 -10.82 -26.54
CA TYR A 196 -7.54 -10.09 -27.77
C TYR A 196 -7.83 -10.99 -28.98
N ASN A 197 -8.10 -10.41 -30.13
CA ASN A 197 -8.19 -11.19 -31.37
C ASN A 197 -6.85 -11.94 -31.63
N LEU A 198 -6.89 -13.06 -32.34
CA LEU A 198 -5.76 -13.97 -32.52
C LEU A 198 -4.50 -13.32 -33.14
N LYS A 199 -4.67 -12.29 -34.00
CA LYS A 199 -3.53 -11.56 -34.57
C LYS A 199 -2.82 -10.73 -33.51
N THR A 200 -3.58 -9.98 -32.72
CA THR A 200 -3.07 -9.15 -31.61
C THR A 200 -2.52 -10.01 -30.47
N ALA A 201 -3.15 -11.16 -30.20
CA ALA A 201 -2.72 -12.10 -29.16
C ALA A 201 -1.29 -12.60 -29.37
N SER A 202 -0.92 -12.96 -30.59
CA SER A 202 0.44 -13.42 -30.93
C SER A 202 1.52 -12.35 -30.67
N GLN A 203 1.20 -11.08 -30.94
CA GLN A 203 2.10 -9.95 -30.66
C GLN A 203 2.16 -9.64 -29.17
N ALA A 204 1.04 -9.70 -28.48
CA ALA A 204 0.92 -9.49 -27.04
C ALA A 204 1.74 -10.51 -26.24
N LEU A 205 1.70 -11.79 -26.63
CA LEU A 205 2.52 -12.87 -26.04
C LEU A 205 4.03 -12.63 -26.17
N ARG A 206 4.46 -12.03 -27.27
CA ARG A 206 5.88 -11.72 -27.49
C ARG A 206 6.37 -10.50 -26.70
N ASN A 207 5.47 -9.65 -26.24
CA ASN A 207 5.78 -8.38 -25.58
C ASN A 207 5.30 -8.39 -24.12
N PHE A 208 4.11 -7.83 -23.84
CA PHE A 208 3.58 -7.65 -22.50
C PHE A 208 3.38 -8.98 -21.75
N PHE A 209 2.81 -10.00 -22.42
CA PHE A 209 2.42 -11.27 -21.79
C PHE A 209 3.57 -12.31 -21.72
N ARG A 210 4.82 -11.87 -21.71
CA ARG A 210 5.95 -12.76 -21.39
C ARG A 210 5.84 -13.23 -19.94
N LYS A 211 6.19 -14.50 -19.69
CA LYS A 211 6.12 -15.10 -18.33
C LYS A 211 6.85 -14.25 -17.29
N GLY A 212 8.05 -13.75 -17.61
CA GLY A 212 8.83 -12.89 -16.70
C GLY A 212 8.11 -11.59 -16.36
N ASN A 213 7.55 -10.90 -17.38
CA ASN A 213 6.82 -9.64 -17.19
C ASN A 213 5.59 -9.85 -16.29
N LEU A 214 4.76 -10.87 -16.60
CA LEU A 214 3.56 -11.17 -15.83
C LEU A 214 3.89 -11.60 -14.41
N SER A 215 4.97 -12.37 -14.21
CA SER A 215 5.42 -12.74 -12.85
C SER A 215 5.85 -11.51 -12.05
N ALA A 216 6.54 -10.55 -12.67
CA ALA A 216 6.93 -9.31 -12.03
C ALA A 216 5.71 -8.42 -11.70
N LEU A 217 4.78 -8.25 -12.63
CA LEU A 217 3.54 -7.47 -12.42
C LEU A 217 2.67 -8.09 -11.33
N ARG A 218 2.57 -9.43 -11.30
CA ARG A 218 1.86 -10.16 -10.24
C ARG A 218 2.50 -9.95 -8.88
N GLU A 219 3.83 -10.03 -8.78
CA GLU A 219 4.55 -9.76 -7.53
C GLU A 219 4.30 -8.33 -7.05
N ILE A 220 4.33 -7.34 -7.96
CA ILE A 220 4.06 -5.93 -7.64
C ILE A 220 2.63 -5.77 -7.11
N ALA A 221 1.63 -6.37 -7.78
CA ALA A 221 0.24 -6.29 -7.36
C ALA A 221 0.03 -6.88 -5.96
N LEU A 222 0.58 -8.07 -5.69
CA LEU A 222 0.48 -8.71 -4.38
C LEU A 222 1.18 -7.91 -3.29
N ARG A 223 2.33 -7.30 -3.60
CA ARG A 223 3.06 -6.44 -2.66
C ARG A 223 2.29 -5.17 -2.33
N GLN A 224 1.69 -4.52 -3.33
CA GLN A 224 0.88 -3.32 -3.13
C GLN A 224 -0.28 -3.60 -2.17
N ILE A 225 -1.00 -4.70 -2.37
CA ILE A 225 -2.09 -5.09 -1.46
C ILE A 225 -1.59 -5.44 -0.06
N ALA A 226 -0.49 -6.17 0.05
CA ALA A 226 0.09 -6.48 1.37
C ALA A 226 0.43 -5.20 2.15
N GLN A 227 0.87 -4.16 1.45
CA GLN A 227 1.15 -2.86 2.05
C GLN A 227 -0.13 -2.15 2.51
N GLU A 228 -1.20 -2.17 1.70
CA GLU A 228 -2.50 -1.59 2.07
C GLU A 228 -3.13 -2.31 3.26
N VAL A 229 -3.13 -3.64 3.27
CA VAL A 229 -3.59 -4.45 4.42
C VAL A 229 -2.81 -4.09 5.69
N ASN A 230 -1.50 -3.87 5.57
CA ASN A 230 -0.66 -3.45 6.68
C ASN A 230 -1.01 -2.06 7.20
N ASN A 231 -1.28 -1.10 6.30
CA ASN A 231 -1.68 0.26 6.65
C ASN A 231 -3.01 0.24 7.41
N ASN A 232 -4.01 -0.45 6.88
CA ASN A 232 -5.34 -0.60 7.50
C ASN A 232 -5.26 -1.27 8.87
N LEU A 233 -4.42 -2.31 9.01
CA LEU A 233 -4.17 -2.97 10.28
C LEU A 233 -3.52 -2.02 11.30
N ASN A 234 -2.53 -1.23 10.87
CA ASN A 234 -1.87 -0.25 11.73
C ASN A 234 -2.85 0.83 12.20
N GLU A 235 -3.74 1.32 11.34
CA GLU A 235 -4.81 2.26 11.71
C GLU A 235 -5.77 1.64 12.73
N TYR A 236 -6.22 0.41 12.49
CA TYR A 236 -7.09 -0.31 13.42
C TYR A 236 -6.45 -0.47 14.80
N LEU A 237 -5.18 -0.90 14.86
CA LEU A 237 -4.44 -1.08 16.11
C LEU A 237 -4.23 0.25 16.85
N ASN A 238 -3.97 1.34 16.11
CA ASN A 238 -3.83 2.69 16.68
C ASN A 238 -5.15 3.19 17.26
N ASN A 239 -6.25 3.08 16.50
CA ASN A 239 -7.57 3.52 16.90
C ASN A 239 -8.11 2.78 18.14
N LYS A 240 -7.73 1.51 18.29
CA LYS A 240 -8.09 0.67 19.45
C LYS A 240 -7.08 0.72 20.60
N ASN A 241 -6.02 1.54 20.50
CA ASN A 241 -4.92 1.60 21.48
C ASN A 241 -4.30 0.21 21.79
N ILE A 242 -4.30 -0.70 20.81
CA ILE A 242 -3.71 -2.03 20.96
C ILE A 242 -2.20 -1.91 20.80
N LYS A 243 -1.48 -2.04 21.91
CA LYS A 243 -0.01 -1.94 21.96
C LYS A 243 0.71 -3.24 21.60
N THR A 244 -0.01 -4.35 21.55
CA THR A 244 0.57 -5.66 21.22
C THR A 244 0.94 -5.72 19.75
N ASN A 245 2.19 -6.09 19.46
CA ASN A 245 2.63 -6.33 18.09
C ASN A 245 2.09 -7.68 17.59
N TRP A 246 1.33 -7.65 16.50
CA TRP A 246 0.78 -8.89 15.90
C TRP A 246 1.73 -9.52 14.87
N TYR A 247 3.00 -9.07 14.80
CA TYR A 247 4.05 -9.63 13.95
C TYR A 247 3.68 -9.87 12.47
N THR A 248 2.76 -9.07 11.96
CA THR A 248 2.31 -9.18 10.56
C THR A 248 3.32 -8.64 9.56
N ALA A 249 4.23 -7.78 10.01
CA ALA A 249 5.35 -7.26 9.23
C ALA A 249 6.58 -7.10 10.11
N GLU A 250 7.74 -7.48 9.58
CA GLU A 250 9.02 -7.24 10.22
C GLU A 250 9.37 -5.74 10.17
N ARG A 251 9.98 -5.23 11.24
CA ARG A 251 10.55 -3.88 11.32
C ARG A 251 11.85 -3.91 12.11
N VAL A 252 12.90 -3.41 11.50
CA VAL A 252 14.25 -3.48 12.05
C VAL A 252 14.66 -2.12 12.57
N LEU A 253 15.10 -2.08 13.83
CA LEU A 253 15.67 -0.90 14.47
C LEU A 253 17.15 -1.13 14.78
N VAL A 254 17.99 -0.18 14.40
CA VAL A 254 19.40 -0.11 14.82
C VAL A 254 19.59 1.12 15.69
N SER A 255 20.11 0.94 16.89
CA SER A 255 20.52 2.07 17.72
C SER A 255 22.03 2.29 17.60
N ILE A 256 22.43 3.51 17.24
CA ILE A 256 23.82 3.93 17.01
C ILE A 256 24.31 4.93 18.05
N SER A 257 25.62 5.12 18.09
CA SER A 257 26.33 6.17 18.83
C SER A 257 27.49 6.67 17.98
N SER A 258 28.32 7.59 18.53
CA SER A 258 29.55 8.06 17.87
C SER A 258 30.65 7.01 17.72
N SER A 259 30.37 5.73 18.04
CA SER A 259 31.35 4.66 17.88
C SER A 259 31.70 4.40 16.43
N PRO A 260 32.97 4.37 16.00
CA PRO A 260 33.36 4.05 14.63
C PRO A 260 32.87 2.68 14.14
N LYS A 261 32.54 1.79 15.06
CA LYS A 261 32.03 0.43 14.75
C LYS A 261 30.52 0.40 14.49
N ALA A 262 29.81 1.50 14.66
CA ALA A 262 28.38 1.60 14.36
C ALA A 262 28.08 1.25 12.88
N ASN A 263 28.98 1.55 11.95
CA ASN A 263 28.88 1.17 10.54
C ASN A 263 28.65 -0.34 10.34
N LYS A 264 29.26 -1.19 11.19
CA LYS A 264 29.07 -2.64 11.11
C LYS A 264 27.67 -3.06 11.52
N VAL A 265 27.14 -2.40 12.55
CA VAL A 265 25.77 -2.63 13.06
C VAL A 265 24.74 -2.18 12.05
N ILE A 266 24.93 -0.98 11.45
CA ILE A 266 24.05 -0.45 10.40
C ILE A 266 23.99 -1.42 9.21
N ARG A 267 25.14 -1.85 8.68
CA ARG A 267 25.19 -2.81 7.56
C ARG A 267 24.56 -4.17 7.91
N TYR A 268 24.66 -4.59 9.17
CA TYR A 268 24.01 -5.81 9.62
C TYR A 268 22.48 -5.65 9.63
N GLY A 269 21.96 -4.54 10.20
CA GLY A 269 20.54 -4.21 10.16
C GLY A 269 19.99 -4.08 8.74
N ALA A 270 20.73 -3.40 7.87
CA ALA A 270 20.36 -3.28 6.46
C ALA A 270 20.21 -4.63 5.73
N ARG A 271 21.13 -5.60 6.00
CA ARG A 271 20.99 -6.94 5.42
C ARG A 271 19.76 -7.69 5.92
N ILE A 272 19.39 -7.50 7.20
CA ILE A 272 18.17 -8.07 7.75
C ILE A 272 16.96 -7.44 7.08
N ALA A 273 16.90 -6.10 7.02
CA ALA A 273 15.80 -5.37 6.40
C ALA A 273 15.65 -5.74 4.91
N GLN A 274 16.74 -5.86 4.18
CA GLN A 274 16.73 -6.29 2.79
C GLN A 274 16.24 -7.75 2.63
N LYS A 275 16.67 -8.67 3.52
CA LYS A 275 16.24 -10.07 3.51
C LYS A 275 14.73 -10.20 3.70
N TYR A 276 14.17 -9.45 4.65
CA TYR A 276 12.75 -9.48 4.97
C TYR A 276 11.93 -8.46 4.16
N LYS A 277 12.60 -7.60 3.34
CA LYS A 277 11.97 -6.52 2.56
C LYS A 277 11.07 -5.64 3.46
N CYS A 278 11.60 -5.21 4.60
CA CYS A 278 10.86 -4.55 5.65
C CYS A 278 11.40 -3.15 5.97
N GLU A 279 10.64 -2.39 6.75
CA GLU A 279 11.03 -1.07 7.24
C GLU A 279 12.30 -1.14 8.07
N PHE A 280 13.19 -0.17 7.85
CA PHE A 280 14.50 -0.10 8.47
C PHE A 280 14.72 1.26 9.11
N TYR A 281 14.88 1.29 10.43
CA TYR A 281 15.09 2.48 11.23
C TYR A 281 16.49 2.49 11.85
N VAL A 282 17.13 3.65 11.84
CA VAL A 282 18.40 3.89 12.55
C VAL A 282 18.23 5.09 13.46
N ILE A 283 18.35 4.88 14.76
CA ILE A 283 18.19 5.96 15.73
C ILE A 283 19.49 6.25 16.47
N CYS A 284 19.71 7.52 16.75
CA CYS A 284 20.70 8.02 17.69
C CYS A 284 19.98 8.68 18.86
N VAL A 285 20.28 8.25 20.10
CA VAL A 285 19.67 8.85 21.29
C VAL A 285 20.73 9.70 22.00
N GLU A 286 20.52 11.00 22.05
CA GLU A 286 21.32 11.93 22.85
C GLU A 286 20.79 11.97 24.28
N GLN A 287 21.67 11.69 25.23
CA GLN A 287 21.30 11.79 26.63
C GLN A 287 21.38 13.22 27.11
N ILE A 288 20.26 13.75 27.60
CA ILE A 288 20.14 15.10 28.18
C ILE A 288 19.94 15.04 29.70
N GLY A 289 20.42 16.07 30.43
CA GLY A 289 20.23 16.20 31.90
C GLY A 289 21.46 16.71 32.61
N PHE A 290 21.34 17.04 33.90
CA PHE A 290 22.36 17.70 34.70
C PHE A 290 23.71 16.91 34.83
N LEU A 291 23.66 15.60 34.70
CA LEU A 291 24.84 14.73 34.73
C LEU A 291 25.08 13.98 33.39
N ALA A 292 24.38 14.39 32.34
CA ALA A 292 24.52 13.77 31.04
C ALA A 292 25.75 14.34 30.30
N LYS A 293 26.62 13.46 29.80
CA LYS A 293 27.56 13.83 28.75
C LYS A 293 26.83 13.75 27.42
N GLY A 294 26.39 14.88 26.88
CA GLY A 294 25.94 14.99 25.50
C GLY A 294 27.05 14.63 24.51
N TYR A 295 26.73 14.59 23.25
CA TYR A 295 27.71 14.38 22.17
C TYR A 295 28.50 15.69 21.92
N SER A 296 29.83 15.55 21.75
CA SER A 296 30.69 16.65 21.32
C SER A 296 30.44 16.99 19.83
N PRO A 297 30.93 18.15 19.33
CA PRO A 297 30.86 18.47 17.90
C PRO A 297 31.55 17.39 17.02
N GLU A 298 32.62 16.77 17.52
CA GLU A 298 33.33 15.67 16.86
C GLU A 298 32.47 14.39 16.82
N ASP A 299 31.78 14.08 17.92
CA ASP A 299 30.83 12.95 17.97
C ASP A 299 29.71 13.13 16.96
N TRP A 300 29.16 14.34 16.85
CA TRP A 300 28.12 14.64 15.87
C TRP A 300 28.58 14.46 14.44
N LYS A 301 29.79 14.86 14.08
CA LYS A 301 30.36 14.59 12.74
C LYS A 301 30.45 13.11 12.43
N VAL A 302 30.76 12.28 13.44
CA VAL A 302 30.81 10.81 13.26
C VAL A 302 29.40 10.24 13.11
N ILE A 303 28.45 10.70 13.94
CA ILE A 303 27.04 10.28 13.86
C ILE A 303 26.45 10.64 12.51
N GLU A 304 26.71 11.83 11.99
CA GLU A 304 26.21 12.28 10.70
C GLU A 304 26.68 11.37 9.54
N LYS A 305 27.96 10.98 9.53
CA LYS A 305 28.47 9.97 8.57
C LYS A 305 27.77 8.61 8.71
N HIS A 306 27.43 8.21 9.94
CA HIS A 306 26.67 6.98 10.17
C HIS A 306 25.23 7.09 9.63
N GLU A 307 24.59 8.24 9.82
CA GLU A 307 23.26 8.51 9.28
C GLU A 307 23.25 8.56 7.74
N GLU A 308 24.28 9.16 7.13
CA GLU A 308 24.46 9.12 5.67
C GLU A 308 24.58 7.69 5.14
N LEU A 309 25.41 6.87 5.79
CA LEU A 309 25.52 5.45 5.46
C LEU A 309 24.17 4.73 5.64
N ALA A 310 23.44 5.01 6.72
CA ALA A 310 22.16 4.39 6.99
C ALA A 310 21.12 4.75 5.90
N ARG A 311 21.03 6.04 5.53
CA ARG A 311 20.16 6.51 4.44
C ARG A 311 20.52 5.88 3.09
N SER A 312 21.82 5.78 2.77
CA SER A 312 22.27 5.12 1.53
C SER A 312 21.92 3.63 1.47
N LEU A 313 21.65 3.01 2.61
CA LEU A 313 21.21 1.61 2.76
C LEU A 313 19.68 1.46 2.94
N GLY A 314 18.92 2.55 2.74
CA GLY A 314 17.46 2.55 2.79
C GLY A 314 16.86 2.71 4.18
N ALA A 315 17.61 3.20 5.17
CA ALA A 315 17.08 3.46 6.50
C ALA A 315 16.45 4.85 6.64
N GLU A 316 15.35 4.93 7.40
CA GLU A 316 14.89 6.17 8.01
C GLU A 316 15.76 6.49 9.23
N THR A 317 16.37 7.68 9.29
CA THR A 317 17.27 8.09 10.37
C THR A 317 16.61 9.11 11.28
N ILE A 318 16.62 8.84 12.60
CA ILE A 318 15.93 9.68 13.59
C ILE A 318 16.87 9.99 14.76
N ARG A 319 16.91 11.26 15.18
CA ARG A 319 17.61 11.71 16.38
C ARG A 319 16.61 11.89 17.51
N LEU A 320 16.84 11.23 18.61
CA LEU A 320 16.02 11.31 19.82
C LEU A 320 16.82 11.97 20.95
N GLN A 321 16.12 12.65 21.82
CA GLN A 321 16.70 13.22 23.04
C GLN A 321 15.93 12.72 24.26
N GLY A 322 16.65 12.33 25.32
CA GLY A 322 16.00 11.86 26.53
C GLY A 322 16.95 11.68 27.70
N LYS A 323 16.38 11.62 28.90
CA LYS A 323 17.16 11.39 30.15
C LYS A 323 17.66 9.95 30.26
N ASN A 324 16.99 9.00 29.61
CA ASN A 324 17.29 7.56 29.67
C ASN A 324 17.25 6.95 28.28
N ILE A 325 18.42 6.57 27.77
CA ILE A 325 18.60 5.99 26.44
C ILE A 325 17.73 4.73 26.24
N VAL A 326 17.67 3.85 27.26
CA VAL A 326 16.87 2.61 27.19
C VAL A 326 15.39 2.93 27.03
N LYS A 327 14.89 3.89 27.82
CA LYS A 327 13.49 4.30 27.78
C LYS A 327 13.10 4.86 26.42
N GLU A 328 13.95 5.68 25.81
CA GLU A 328 13.68 6.26 24.48
C GLU A 328 13.73 5.19 23.38
N ILE A 329 14.66 4.25 23.43
CA ILE A 329 14.72 3.12 22.49
C ILE A 329 13.44 2.27 22.59
N LEU A 330 13.02 1.91 23.80
CA LEU A 330 11.82 1.09 24.01
C LEU A 330 10.55 1.82 23.61
N LYS A 331 10.44 3.11 23.94
CA LYS A 331 9.31 3.96 23.53
C LYS A 331 9.20 4.01 22.01
N PHE A 332 10.30 4.29 21.32
CA PHE A 332 10.33 4.30 19.85
C PHE A 332 9.97 2.93 19.28
N SER A 333 10.46 1.84 19.91
CA SER A 333 10.16 0.47 19.49
C SER A 333 8.68 0.14 19.62
N GLU A 334 8.01 0.62 20.66
CA GLU A 334 6.56 0.48 20.84
C GLU A 334 5.78 1.32 19.81
N GLU A 335 6.16 2.58 19.62
CA GLU A 335 5.49 3.53 18.70
C GLU A 335 5.57 3.05 17.25
N LYS A 336 6.73 2.57 16.82
CA LYS A 336 6.98 2.07 15.47
C LYS A 336 6.75 0.56 15.32
N ARG A 337 6.30 -0.13 16.38
CA ARG A 337 6.06 -1.58 16.40
C ARG A 337 7.24 -2.38 15.87
N ILE A 338 8.42 -2.06 16.37
CA ILE A 338 9.66 -2.74 16.00
C ILE A 338 9.59 -4.21 16.40
N THR A 339 9.98 -5.11 15.48
CA THR A 339 10.06 -6.55 15.74
C THR A 339 11.47 -7.00 16.07
N GLN A 340 12.49 -6.30 15.55
CA GLN A 340 13.89 -6.65 15.75
C GLN A 340 14.73 -5.42 16.10
N ILE A 341 15.43 -5.46 17.24
CA ILE A 341 16.39 -4.42 17.64
C ILE A 341 17.80 -4.97 17.45
N VAL A 342 18.63 -4.25 16.71
CA VAL A 342 20.04 -4.59 16.49
C VAL A 342 20.93 -3.61 17.25
N LEU A 343 21.74 -4.12 18.14
CA LEU A 343 22.64 -3.36 19.01
C LEU A 343 24.09 -3.75 18.79
N GLY A 344 25.00 -2.80 18.92
CA GLY A 344 26.43 -3.07 18.94
C GLY A 344 26.92 -3.41 20.36
N HIS A 345 27.69 -4.45 20.50
CA HIS A 345 28.30 -4.79 21.79
C HIS A 345 29.40 -3.78 22.12
N SER A 346 29.23 -3.00 23.21
CA SER A 346 30.24 -2.06 23.72
C SER A 346 31.08 -2.75 24.82
N LYS A 347 32.38 -2.90 24.56
CA LYS A 347 33.34 -3.20 25.66
C LYS A 347 33.61 -1.90 26.42
N ARG A 348 32.62 -1.33 27.14
CA ARG A 348 32.91 -0.31 28.16
C ARG A 348 33.61 -0.98 29.34
N ASN A 349 34.58 -0.28 29.95
CA ASN A 349 35.34 -0.76 31.08
C ASN A 349 34.47 -1.45 32.14
N LYS A 350 34.89 -2.61 32.61
CA LYS A 350 34.17 -3.47 33.58
C LYS A 350 33.66 -2.71 34.81
N LEU A 351 34.34 -1.65 35.22
CA LEU A 351 33.98 -0.80 36.37
C LEU A 351 32.73 0.04 36.18
N THR A 352 32.49 0.60 34.96
CA THR A 352 31.29 1.39 34.69
C THR A 352 30.05 0.53 34.41
N THR A 353 30.23 -0.70 33.99
CA THR A 353 29.14 -1.68 33.76
C THR A 353 28.57 -2.20 35.07
N PHE A 354 29.40 -2.27 36.13
CA PHE A 354 29.00 -2.77 37.45
C PHE A 354 28.02 -1.81 38.17
N PHE A 355 28.20 -0.49 38.00
CA PHE A 355 27.39 0.53 38.70
C PHE A 355 26.17 1.02 37.93
N LYS A 356 26.12 0.92 36.59
CA LYS A 356 24.98 1.46 35.77
C LYS A 356 24.22 0.42 34.93
N GLY A 357 24.62 -0.85 34.97
CA GLY A 357 24.06 -1.91 34.13
C GLY A 357 24.37 -1.69 32.63
N SER A 358 24.37 -2.75 31.84
CA SER A 358 24.51 -2.66 30.38
C SER A 358 23.20 -2.17 29.77
N VAL A 359 23.24 -1.18 28.85
CA VAL A 359 22.09 -0.74 28.05
C VAL A 359 21.42 -1.95 27.36
N ILE A 360 22.25 -2.87 26.88
CA ILE A 360 21.78 -4.10 26.22
C ILE A 360 20.96 -4.96 27.19
N ASN A 361 21.46 -5.22 28.40
CA ASN A 361 20.75 -6.03 29.38
C ASN A 361 19.43 -5.41 29.79
N LYS A 362 19.40 -4.09 29.99
CA LYS A 362 18.18 -3.37 30.33
C LYS A 362 17.15 -3.38 29.17
N ILE A 363 17.62 -3.33 27.92
CA ILE A 363 16.72 -3.49 26.77
C ILE A 363 16.16 -4.91 26.75
N ILE A 364 16.99 -5.94 26.97
CA ILE A 364 16.55 -7.35 27.05
C ILE A 364 15.52 -7.55 28.17
N GLU A 365 15.77 -6.99 29.35
CA GLU A 365 14.86 -7.13 30.49
C GLU A 365 13.49 -6.46 30.30
N HIS A 366 13.46 -5.34 29.58
CA HIS A 366 12.25 -4.52 29.46
C HIS A 366 11.56 -4.62 28.09
N SER A 367 12.21 -5.24 27.08
CA SER A 367 11.57 -5.48 25.78
C SER A 367 10.60 -6.65 25.88
N LYS A 368 9.35 -6.44 25.44
CA LYS A 368 8.35 -7.50 25.36
C LYS A 368 8.05 -7.79 23.90
N GLY A 369 8.27 -9.05 23.50
CA GLY A 369 7.90 -9.46 22.13
C GLY A 369 8.78 -8.86 21.01
N VAL A 370 10.00 -8.44 21.30
CA VAL A 370 10.95 -7.90 20.32
C VAL A 370 12.20 -8.77 20.32
N GLU A 371 12.64 -9.21 19.15
CA GLU A 371 13.90 -9.96 19.00
C GLU A 371 15.09 -9.00 19.14
N ILE A 372 16.06 -9.35 20.01
CA ILE A 372 17.25 -8.52 20.20
C ILE A 372 18.46 -9.23 19.62
N ARG A 373 19.13 -8.55 18.69
CA ARG A 373 20.35 -9.02 18.07
C ARG A 373 21.53 -8.16 18.49
N VAL A 374 22.50 -8.80 19.10
CA VAL A 374 23.74 -8.14 19.55
C VAL A 374 24.86 -8.45 18.56
N VAL A 375 25.37 -7.42 17.90
CA VAL A 375 26.48 -7.55 16.93
C VAL A 375 27.80 -7.38 17.68
N PRO A 376 28.64 -8.44 17.78
CA PRO A 376 29.95 -8.33 18.42
C PRO A 376 30.85 -7.41 17.58
N TRP A 377 31.64 -6.60 18.27
CA TRP A 377 32.56 -5.67 17.60
C TRP A 377 33.85 -6.36 17.11
N GLY A 378 33.81 -7.70 17.01
CA GLY A 378 34.78 -8.54 16.34
C GLY A 378 36.19 -8.51 16.94
N LEU A 379 36.90 -9.55 16.73
CA LEU A 379 38.32 -9.72 16.93
C LEU A 379 39.13 -8.64 16.23
#